data_50569e6cd525311c48eb0354d4b6ad40
#
_entry.id   50569e6cd525311c48eb0354d4b6ad40
#
_cell.length_a   1.000
_cell.length_b   1.000
_cell.length_c   1.000
_cell.angle_alpha   90.00
_cell.angle_beta   90.00
_cell.angle_gamma   90.00
#
_symmetry.space_group_name_H-M   'P 1'
#
loop_
_entity.id
_entity.type
_entity.pdbx_description
1 polymer ?
#
loop_
_entity_poly.entity_id
_entity_poly.type
_entity_poly.pdbx_seq_one_letter_code
_entity_poly.pdbx_strand_id
1 'polypeptide(L)'
;TRFIKELLADVQCPVLIVPDKFKPIDSITLLYDGAPSSVFAIKMFSYLFDNLSDLPVEVFTVKDPMEGSHLPNNKLMREFIKRHFPKAEYIVDKGDAEEQVLGHLRYRKGNELVVLGAYRRSELSMWFKTSMADILMKELNTPLFIAHNK
;
A
#
# COMPACT_ATOMS: atom_id res chain seq x y z
N THR A 1 12.75 8.21 -9.84
CA THR A 1 13.67 9.31 -10.15
C THR A 1 14.05 10.07 -8.90
N ARG A 2 15.19 10.77 -8.90
CA ARG A 2 15.68 11.57 -7.76
C ARG A 2 14.62 12.59 -7.30
N PHE A 3 13.95 13.24 -8.24
CA PHE A 3 12.87 14.20 -7.97
C PHE A 3 11.74 13.58 -7.13
N ILE A 4 11.26 12.39 -7.47
CA ILE A 4 10.20 11.72 -6.71
C ILE A 4 10.67 11.37 -5.29
N LYS A 5 11.92 10.94 -5.12
CA LYS A 5 12.50 10.65 -3.81
C LYS A 5 12.58 11.89 -2.92
N GLU A 6 13.03 13.00 -3.47
CA GLU A 6 13.09 14.30 -2.78
C GLU A 6 11.69 14.80 -2.43
N LEU A 7 10.73 14.72 -3.37
CA LEU A 7 9.34 15.06 -3.13
C LEU A 7 8.74 14.23 -1.98
N LEU A 8 8.89 12.91 -2.03
CA LEU A 8 8.35 12.01 -1.00
C LEU A 8 9.01 12.20 0.37
N ALA A 9 10.23 12.71 0.43
CA ALA A 9 10.92 12.97 1.70
C ALA A 9 10.37 14.21 2.43
N ASP A 10 9.91 15.21 1.70
CA ASP A 10 9.56 16.54 2.25
C ASP A 10 8.06 16.85 2.21
N VAL A 11 7.29 16.18 1.38
CA VAL A 11 5.86 16.44 1.23
C VAL A 11 5.06 16.03 2.48
N GLN A 12 4.07 16.85 2.83
CA GLN A 12 3.18 16.61 3.98
C GLN A 12 1.78 16.15 3.58
N CYS A 13 1.47 16.17 2.30
CA CYS A 13 0.19 15.72 1.76
C CYS A 13 0.33 14.35 1.09
N PRO A 14 -0.77 13.61 0.93
CA PRO A 14 -0.78 12.41 0.11
C PRO A 14 -0.35 12.69 -1.34
N VAL A 15 0.37 11.76 -1.92
CA VAL A 15 0.88 11.84 -3.30
C VAL A 15 0.32 10.68 -4.11
N LEU A 16 -0.26 10.97 -5.26
CA LEU A 16 -0.65 9.97 -6.24
C LEU A 16 0.33 10.01 -7.41
N ILE A 17 1.05 8.92 -7.62
CA ILE A 17 1.94 8.74 -8.76
C ILE A 17 1.20 7.90 -9.79
N VAL A 18 1.11 8.40 -11.01
CA VAL A 18 0.39 7.73 -12.10
C VAL A 18 1.33 7.46 -13.27
N PRO A 19 1.11 6.36 -14.01
CA PRO A 19 1.81 6.11 -15.26
C PRO A 19 1.52 7.18 -16.32
N ASP A 20 2.42 7.32 -17.29
CA ASP A 20 2.25 8.28 -18.42
C ASP A 20 0.99 8.01 -19.24
N LYS A 21 0.59 6.76 -19.36
CA LYS A 21 -0.63 6.37 -20.07
C LYS A 21 -1.72 6.01 -19.09
N PHE A 22 -2.82 6.73 -19.14
CA PHE A 22 -4.00 6.44 -18.34
C PHE A 22 -4.59 5.07 -18.71
N LYS A 23 -4.91 4.31 -17.69
CA LYS A 23 -5.75 3.11 -17.75
C LYS A 23 -6.74 3.16 -16.60
N PRO A 24 -8.00 2.77 -16.77
CA PRO A 24 -8.94 2.66 -15.65
C PRO A 24 -8.38 1.75 -14.56
N ILE A 25 -8.60 2.12 -13.30
CA ILE A 25 -8.23 1.28 -12.15
C ILE A 25 -9.22 0.12 -12.06
N ASP A 26 -8.71 -1.10 -12.01
CA ASP A 26 -9.52 -2.32 -11.94
C ASP A 26 -9.66 -2.86 -10.51
N SER A 27 -8.64 -2.63 -9.68
CA SER A 27 -8.57 -3.13 -8.31
C SER A 27 -7.64 -2.28 -7.45
N ILE A 28 -7.72 -2.48 -6.14
CA ILE A 28 -6.95 -1.74 -5.15
C ILE A 28 -6.27 -2.70 -4.20
N THR A 29 -4.97 -2.54 -4.00
CA THR A 29 -4.19 -3.25 -2.97
C THR A 29 -3.76 -2.28 -1.89
N LEU A 30 -4.23 -2.53 -0.67
CA LEU A 30 -3.85 -1.79 0.53
C LEU A 30 -2.70 -2.52 1.21
N LEU A 31 -1.50 -1.98 1.15
CA LEU A 31 -0.33 -2.56 1.83
C LEU A 31 -0.36 -2.18 3.32
N TYR A 32 -0.43 -3.19 4.17
CA TYR A 32 -0.49 -3.04 5.61
C TYR A 32 0.65 -3.78 6.32
N ASP A 33 1.53 -3.03 6.97
CA ASP A 33 2.71 -3.56 7.68
C ASP A 33 2.59 -3.50 9.22
N GLY A 34 1.43 -3.09 9.73
CA GLY A 34 1.20 -2.88 11.16
C GLY A 34 1.65 -1.51 11.67
N ALA A 35 2.34 -0.71 10.87
CA ALA A 35 2.79 0.62 11.27
C ALA A 35 1.66 1.67 11.14
N PRO A 36 1.68 2.72 11.98
CA PRO A 36 0.72 3.82 11.90
C PRO A 36 0.67 4.50 10.53
N SER A 37 1.78 4.55 9.81
CA SER A 37 1.85 5.15 8.47
C SER A 37 1.01 4.41 7.43
N SER A 38 0.96 3.08 7.48
CA SER A 38 0.10 2.29 6.58
C SER A 38 -1.38 2.49 6.91
N VAL A 39 -1.76 2.53 8.18
CA VAL A 39 -3.13 2.84 8.61
C VAL A 39 -3.54 4.23 8.15
N PHE A 40 -2.67 5.22 8.32
CA PHE A 40 -2.92 6.60 7.88
C PHE A 40 -3.12 6.69 6.37
N ALA A 41 -2.28 6.01 5.58
CA ALA A 41 -2.40 6.00 4.13
C ALA A 41 -3.74 5.38 3.68
N ILE A 42 -4.14 4.26 4.26
CA ILE A 42 -5.42 3.61 3.98
C ILE A 42 -6.59 4.53 4.33
N LYS A 43 -6.55 5.19 5.49
CA LYS A 43 -7.55 6.16 5.92
C LYS A 43 -7.66 7.34 4.94
N MET A 44 -6.55 7.96 4.59
CA MET A 44 -6.53 9.08 3.65
C MET A 44 -7.03 8.68 2.28
N PHE A 45 -6.64 7.50 1.80
CA PHE A 45 -7.14 6.97 0.54
C PHE A 45 -8.67 6.79 0.57
N SER A 46 -9.23 6.24 1.63
CA SER A 46 -10.67 6.03 1.76
C SER A 46 -11.48 7.34 1.73
N TYR A 47 -10.90 8.43 2.21
CA TYR A 47 -11.55 9.74 2.20
C TYR A 47 -11.44 10.46 0.85
N LEU A 48 -10.28 10.35 0.19
CA LEU A 48 -10.01 11.06 -1.06
C LEU A 48 -10.58 10.34 -2.29
N PHE A 49 -10.71 9.02 -2.23
CA PHE A 49 -11.14 8.16 -3.33
C PHE A 49 -12.34 7.28 -2.99
N ASP A 50 -13.32 7.85 -2.30
CA ASP A 50 -14.58 7.16 -1.96
C ASP A 50 -15.30 6.60 -3.21
N ASN A 51 -15.17 7.28 -4.34
CA ASN A 51 -15.69 6.84 -5.63
C ASN A 51 -15.07 5.53 -6.17
N LEU A 52 -13.96 5.07 -5.60
CA LEU A 52 -13.31 3.80 -5.94
C LEU A 52 -13.66 2.66 -4.96
N SER A 53 -14.48 2.92 -3.94
CA SER A 53 -14.82 1.95 -2.90
C SER A 53 -15.58 0.71 -3.40
N ASP A 54 -16.21 0.79 -4.58
CA ASP A 54 -16.91 -0.33 -5.21
C ASP A 54 -16.00 -1.30 -5.98
N LEU A 55 -14.76 -0.90 -6.22
CA LEU A 55 -13.76 -1.77 -6.85
C LEU A 55 -13.35 -2.90 -5.91
N PRO A 56 -12.87 -4.05 -6.45
CA PRO A 56 -12.23 -5.07 -5.64
C PRO A 56 -11.07 -4.49 -4.83
N VAL A 57 -11.11 -4.68 -3.51
CA VAL A 57 -10.08 -4.22 -2.57
C VAL A 57 -9.52 -5.40 -1.81
N GLU A 58 -8.21 -5.45 -1.67
CA GLU A 58 -7.53 -6.39 -0.80
C GLU A 58 -6.59 -5.68 0.17
N VAL A 59 -6.48 -6.21 1.38
CA VAL A 59 -5.45 -5.85 2.35
C VAL A 59 -4.36 -6.89 2.29
N PHE A 60 -3.18 -6.49 1.86
CA PHE A 60 -2.02 -7.37 1.73
C PHE A 60 -1.00 -7.10 2.83
N THR A 61 -0.66 -8.16 3.55
CA THR A 61 0.29 -8.14 4.67
C THR A 61 1.33 -9.22 4.47
N VAL A 62 2.59 -8.93 4.77
CA VAL A 62 3.66 -9.94 4.85
C VAL A 62 4.13 -10.05 6.28
N LYS A 63 4.26 -11.26 6.77
CA LYS A 63 4.73 -11.55 8.13
C LYS A 63 5.98 -12.41 8.12
N ASP A 64 6.68 -12.38 9.24
CA ASP A 64 7.80 -13.28 9.45
C ASP A 64 7.31 -14.75 9.38
N PRO A 65 8.08 -15.69 8.80
CA PRO A 65 7.70 -17.10 8.73
C PRO A 65 7.32 -17.73 10.07
N MET A 66 7.88 -17.23 11.17
CA MET A 66 7.63 -17.71 12.52
C MET A 66 6.40 -17.08 13.20
N GLU A 67 5.80 -16.06 12.59
CA GLU A 67 4.60 -15.39 13.12
C GLU A 67 3.31 -16.10 12.71
N GLY A 68 2.22 -15.84 13.45
CA GLY A 68 0.88 -16.32 13.10
C GLY A 68 0.36 -15.72 11.79
N SER A 69 -0.70 -16.29 11.24
CA SER A 69 -1.30 -15.88 9.95
C SER A 69 -2.37 -14.79 10.08
N HIS A 70 -2.44 -14.10 11.21
CA HIS A 70 -3.37 -12.98 11.39
C HIS A 70 -2.68 -11.65 11.08
N LEU A 71 -3.47 -10.65 10.69
CA LEU A 71 -2.99 -9.28 10.54
C LEU A 71 -2.39 -8.75 11.85
N PRO A 72 -1.39 -7.87 11.82
CA PRO A 72 -1.03 -7.08 12.99
C PRO A 72 -2.26 -6.33 13.51
N ASN A 73 -2.47 -6.30 14.85
CA ASN A 73 -3.69 -5.73 15.46
C ASN A 73 -5.00 -6.20 14.81
N ASN A 74 -5.08 -7.47 14.49
CA ASN A 74 -6.09 -8.09 13.63
C ASN A 74 -7.53 -7.61 13.89
N LYS A 75 -7.97 -7.61 15.15
CA LYS A 75 -9.35 -7.20 15.50
C LYS A 75 -9.62 -5.74 15.12
N LEU A 76 -8.76 -4.82 15.57
CA LEU A 76 -8.92 -3.38 15.32
C LEU A 76 -8.81 -3.06 13.83
N MET A 77 -7.85 -3.69 13.16
CA MET A 77 -7.63 -3.44 11.73
C MET A 77 -8.81 -3.95 10.89
N ARG A 78 -9.37 -5.11 11.20
CA ARG A 78 -10.56 -5.62 10.52
C ARG A 78 -11.80 -4.75 10.73
N GLU A 79 -12.00 -4.24 11.95
CA GLU A 79 -13.09 -3.30 12.24
C GLU A 79 -12.92 -1.98 11.45
N PHE A 80 -11.69 -1.46 11.41
CA PHE A 80 -11.36 -0.26 10.64
C PHE A 80 -11.60 -0.46 9.13
N ILE A 81 -11.07 -1.52 8.55
CA ILE A 81 -11.23 -1.82 7.12
C ILE A 81 -12.71 -2.04 6.77
N LYS A 82 -13.45 -2.77 7.58
CA LYS A 82 -14.89 -3.02 7.34
C LYS A 82 -15.72 -1.73 7.23
N ARG A 83 -15.33 -0.67 7.93
CA ARG A 83 -16.02 0.62 7.87
C ARG A 83 -15.77 1.37 6.56
N HIS A 84 -14.58 1.22 5.99
CA HIS A 84 -14.17 1.95 4.79
C HIS A 84 -14.26 1.10 3.52
N PHE A 85 -14.01 -0.19 3.63
CA PHE A 85 -13.98 -1.15 2.53
C PHE A 85 -14.68 -2.45 2.96
N PRO A 86 -16.03 -2.46 3.02
CA PRO A 86 -16.78 -3.58 3.63
C PRO A 86 -16.61 -4.91 2.90
N LYS A 87 -16.20 -4.89 1.63
CA LYS A 87 -16.01 -6.08 0.79
C LYS A 87 -14.52 -6.45 0.62
N ALA A 88 -13.62 -5.81 1.38
CA ALA A 88 -12.20 -6.08 1.25
C ALA A 88 -11.84 -7.52 1.63
N GLU A 89 -10.95 -8.12 0.85
CA GLU A 89 -10.32 -9.41 1.14
C GLU A 89 -9.02 -9.20 1.90
N TYR A 90 -8.56 -10.25 2.61
CA TYR A 90 -7.34 -10.18 3.42
C TYR A 90 -6.39 -11.27 2.98
N ILE A 91 -5.17 -10.88 2.64
CA ILE A 91 -4.11 -11.80 2.23
C ILE A 91 -2.92 -11.59 3.17
N VAL A 92 -2.49 -12.68 3.81
CA VAL A 92 -1.31 -12.70 4.68
C VAL A 92 -0.30 -13.68 4.11
N ASP A 93 0.77 -13.16 3.54
CA ASP A 93 1.91 -13.93 3.08
C ASP A 93 3.03 -13.94 4.11
N LYS A 94 3.98 -14.84 3.96
CA LYS A 94 5.13 -14.98 4.85
C LYS A 94 6.43 -14.96 4.06
N GLY A 95 7.44 -14.32 4.62
CA GLY A 95 8.77 -14.25 4.03
C GLY A 95 9.34 -12.83 3.98
N ASP A 96 10.20 -12.58 2.99
CA ASP A 96 10.71 -11.25 2.72
C ASP A 96 9.62 -10.35 2.14
N ALA A 97 9.43 -9.18 2.74
CA ALA A 97 8.31 -8.31 2.39
C ALA A 97 8.41 -7.78 0.95
N GLU A 98 9.59 -7.36 0.52
CA GLU A 98 9.79 -6.85 -0.84
C GLU A 98 9.51 -7.93 -1.88
N GLU A 99 10.06 -9.12 -1.67
CA GLU A 99 9.87 -10.26 -2.57
C GLU A 99 8.39 -10.67 -2.67
N GLN A 100 7.70 -10.76 -1.54
CA GLN A 100 6.29 -11.17 -1.49
C GLN A 100 5.37 -10.12 -2.12
N VAL A 101 5.57 -8.83 -1.82
CA VAL A 101 4.78 -7.74 -2.42
C VAL A 101 4.98 -7.69 -3.92
N LEU A 102 6.22 -7.72 -4.40
CA LEU A 102 6.52 -7.68 -5.83
C LEU A 102 5.99 -8.92 -6.56
N GLY A 103 6.17 -10.10 -5.96
CA GLY A 103 5.64 -11.35 -6.49
C GLY A 103 4.12 -11.30 -6.64
N HIS A 104 3.42 -10.86 -5.60
CA HIS A 104 1.97 -10.72 -5.62
C HIS A 104 1.48 -9.76 -6.72
N LEU A 105 2.07 -8.58 -6.81
CA LEU A 105 1.67 -7.57 -7.79
C LEU A 105 2.01 -7.94 -9.24
N ARG A 106 3.10 -8.67 -9.48
CA ARG A 106 3.48 -9.15 -10.83
C ARG A 106 2.48 -10.12 -11.44
N TYR A 107 1.79 -10.90 -10.61
CA TYR A 107 0.79 -11.86 -11.08
C TYR A 107 -0.59 -11.26 -11.32
N ARG A 108 -0.80 -10.01 -10.96
CA ARG A 108 -2.09 -9.33 -11.19
C ARG A 108 -2.30 -9.03 -12.68
N LYS A 109 -3.52 -9.34 -13.13
CA LYS A 109 -3.96 -9.05 -14.48
C LYS A 109 -4.85 -7.80 -14.44
N GLY A 110 -4.35 -6.65 -14.66
CA GLY A 110 -5.15 -5.44 -14.65
C GLY A 110 -4.38 -4.24 -14.16
N ASN A 111 -5.05 -3.11 -14.10
CA ASN A 111 -4.48 -1.86 -13.61
C ASN A 111 -4.82 -1.69 -12.14
N GLU A 112 -3.91 -2.13 -11.29
CA GLU A 112 -4.06 -2.12 -9.84
C GLU A 112 -3.49 -0.84 -9.24
N LEU A 113 -4.25 -0.17 -8.37
CA LEU A 113 -3.75 0.94 -7.58
C LEU A 113 -3.22 0.41 -6.25
N VAL A 114 -2.00 0.74 -5.91
CA VAL A 114 -1.35 0.33 -4.66
C VAL A 114 -1.32 1.49 -3.68
N VAL A 115 -1.84 1.25 -2.48
CA VAL A 115 -1.85 2.21 -1.36
C VAL A 115 -0.81 1.83 -0.34
N LEU A 116 0.04 2.77 0.02
CA LEU A 116 1.15 2.52 0.93
C LEU A 116 1.46 3.71 1.85
N GLY A 117 1.88 3.42 3.06
CA GLY A 117 2.40 4.41 3.99
C GLY A 117 3.82 4.80 3.63
N ALA A 118 4.09 6.10 3.65
CA ALA A 118 5.44 6.58 3.40
C ALA A 118 6.34 6.43 4.62
N TYR A 119 7.60 6.20 4.34
CA TYR A 119 8.67 6.08 5.30
C TYR A 119 8.98 7.43 5.98
N ARG A 120 9.15 7.41 7.31
CA ARG A 120 9.82 8.48 8.05
C ARG A 120 11.27 8.09 8.33
N ARG A 121 12.20 9.05 8.27
CA ARG A 121 13.61 8.85 8.65
C ARG A 121 13.81 8.32 10.08
N SER A 122 12.82 8.50 10.97
CA SER A 122 12.88 8.15 12.39
C SER A 122 12.15 6.86 12.79
N GLU A 123 11.29 6.32 11.94
CA GLU A 123 10.55 5.09 12.22
C GLU A 123 10.74 4.12 11.06
N LEU A 124 11.43 3.03 11.34
CA LEU A 124 11.63 1.93 10.40
C LEU A 124 10.27 1.29 10.08
N SER A 125 9.65 1.73 8.99
CA SER A 125 8.72 0.85 8.30
C SER A 125 9.54 -0.35 7.84
N MET A 126 9.21 -1.52 8.35
CA MET A 126 9.97 -2.74 8.03
C MET A 126 9.91 -3.10 6.55
N TRP A 127 8.98 -2.53 5.80
CA TRP A 127 8.70 -2.89 4.41
C TRP A 127 9.10 -1.84 3.39
N PHE A 128 9.09 -0.56 3.77
CA PHE A 128 9.32 0.51 2.81
C PHE A 128 10.74 1.06 2.88
N LYS A 129 11.61 0.35 2.20
CA LYS A 129 12.85 0.94 1.69
C LYS A 129 12.50 1.76 0.43
N THR A 130 13.20 2.85 0.21
CA THR A 130 13.07 3.69 -1.01
C THR A 130 13.17 2.87 -2.30
N SER A 131 13.84 1.71 -2.25
CA SER A 131 13.94 0.74 -3.33
C SER A 131 12.60 0.17 -3.77
N MET A 132 11.68 -0.13 -2.85
CA MET A 132 10.39 -0.73 -3.22
C MET A 132 9.54 0.22 -4.05
N ALA A 133 9.42 1.49 -3.66
CA ALA A 133 8.70 2.49 -4.46
C ALA A 133 9.32 2.64 -5.85
N ASP A 134 10.64 2.66 -5.95
CA ASP A 134 11.34 2.71 -7.24
C ASP A 134 11.03 1.49 -8.12
N ILE A 135 10.99 0.30 -7.55
CA ILE A 135 10.68 -0.92 -8.29
C ILE A 135 9.21 -0.92 -8.74
N LEU A 136 8.29 -0.56 -7.86
CA LEU A 136 6.87 -0.47 -8.20
C LEU A 136 6.60 0.51 -9.34
N MET A 137 7.27 1.66 -9.32
CA MET A 137 7.12 2.67 -10.37
C MET A 137 7.77 2.25 -11.71
N LYS A 138 8.95 1.65 -11.66
CA LYS A 138 9.75 1.36 -12.87
C LYS A 138 9.38 0.03 -13.52
N GLU A 139 9.22 -1.02 -12.71
CA GLU A 139 9.01 -2.37 -13.24
C GLU A 139 7.54 -2.69 -13.49
N LEU A 140 6.65 -2.26 -12.58
CA LEU A 140 5.24 -2.61 -12.67
C LEU A 140 4.38 -1.55 -13.34
N ASN A 141 4.90 -0.32 -13.47
CA ASN A 141 4.17 0.81 -14.05
C ASN A 141 2.77 0.98 -13.44
N THR A 142 2.69 0.81 -12.13
CA THR A 142 1.47 0.74 -11.33
C THR A 142 1.20 2.09 -10.67
N PRO A 143 -0.04 2.60 -10.67
CA PRO A 143 -0.38 3.80 -9.92
C PRO A 143 -0.20 3.57 -8.41
N LEU A 144 0.46 4.52 -7.75
CA LEU A 144 0.79 4.45 -6.32
C LEU A 144 0.17 5.63 -5.57
N PHE A 145 -0.59 5.34 -4.54
CA PHE A 145 -1.01 6.33 -3.55
C PHE A 145 -0.14 6.20 -2.30
N ILE A 146 0.57 7.27 -1.97
CA ILE A 146 1.53 7.31 -0.86
C ILE A 146 1.12 8.42 0.10
N ALA A 147 1.01 8.11 1.38
CA ALA A 147 0.72 9.12 2.40
C ALA A 147 1.65 9.01 3.60
N HIS A 148 1.99 10.17 4.16
CA HIS A 148 2.82 10.30 5.34
C HIS A 148 1.95 10.56 6.57
N ASN A 149 2.24 9.86 7.65
CA ASN A 149 1.75 10.20 8.98
C ASN A 149 2.82 11.06 9.67
N LYS A 150 2.65 12.36 9.68
CA LYS A 150 3.52 13.29 10.44
C LYS A 150 2.90 13.65 11.76
#